data_5041cc15bd282e738bab5adc577df3b5
#
_entry.id   5041cc15bd282e738bab5adc577df3b5
#
_cell.length_a   1.000
_cell.length_b   1.000
_cell.length_c   1.000
_cell.angle_alpha   90.00
_cell.angle_beta   90.00
_cell.angle_gamma   90.00
#
_symmetry.space_group_name_H-M   'P 1'
#
loop_
_entity.id
_entity.type
_entity.pdbx_description
1 polymer ?
#
loop_
_entity_poly.entity_id
_entity_poly.type
_entity_poly.pdbx_seq_one_letter_code
_entity_poly.pdbx_strand_id
1 'polypeptide(L)'
;MRAYERLLNYVKVYTTSDPNSGTHPSTMRQFDLARQLVEELKALGLTDAHVDEHCYVYATLLATPGQEEAKPLGFIAHMDTADDASGEHVNPQIHPNYDGGPVTLPATGAVLDPETFPFLKEMKGQTLITADGSTLLGADDKAGIAEIMTMLERLQEEKHPHGKLCIGFTPDEEIGEGASLFDVEHFGAAYAYTVDGDDVGEISYENFNAASAVVTVHGFSVHPGSAKNAMRNAQNIAIEFHQALPAFSPSLR
;
A
#
# COMPACT_ATOMS: atom_id res chain seq x y z
N MET A 1 16.34 -3.10 -15.42
CA MET A 1 15.05 -3.88 -15.41
C MET A 1 13.90 -2.88 -15.54
N ARG A 2 12.76 -3.24 -16.19
CA ARG A 2 11.59 -2.34 -16.24
C ARG A 2 10.78 -2.43 -14.94
N ALA A 3 10.06 -1.35 -14.56
CA ALA A 3 9.31 -1.29 -13.31
C ALA A 3 8.30 -2.46 -13.17
N TYR A 4 7.53 -2.76 -14.20
CA TYR A 4 6.57 -3.86 -14.14
C TYR A 4 7.24 -5.25 -13.95
N GLU A 5 8.48 -5.45 -14.43
CA GLU A 5 9.21 -6.71 -14.23
C GLU A 5 9.63 -6.86 -12.76
N ARG A 6 9.96 -5.75 -12.08
CA ARG A 6 10.18 -5.72 -10.62
C ARG A 6 8.88 -5.99 -9.88
N LEU A 7 7.79 -5.31 -10.26
CA LEU A 7 6.47 -5.53 -9.67
C LEU A 7 6.09 -7.01 -9.70
N LEU A 8 6.22 -7.68 -10.86
CA LEU A 8 5.91 -9.11 -11.00
C LEU A 8 6.73 -10.03 -10.08
N ASN A 9 7.88 -9.57 -9.61
CA ASN A 9 8.67 -10.28 -8.60
C ASN A 9 8.19 -9.95 -7.18
N TYR A 10 7.96 -8.67 -6.88
CA TYR A 10 7.59 -8.21 -5.54
C TYR A 10 6.20 -8.67 -5.11
N VAL A 11 5.22 -8.70 -6.01
CA VAL A 11 3.86 -9.16 -5.69
C VAL A 11 3.79 -10.62 -5.25
N LYS A 12 4.79 -11.43 -5.58
CA LYS A 12 4.87 -12.84 -5.17
C LYS A 12 5.34 -13.03 -3.74
N VAL A 13 5.92 -11.99 -3.14
CA VAL A 13 6.33 -12.01 -1.73
C VAL A 13 5.12 -11.69 -0.88
N TYR A 14 4.78 -12.60 0.04
CA TYR A 14 3.63 -12.43 0.93
C TYR A 14 3.94 -11.43 2.04
N THR A 15 3.23 -10.31 2.09
CA THR A 15 3.53 -9.21 3.03
C THR A 15 2.30 -8.61 3.70
N THR A 16 1.13 -9.26 3.62
CA THR A 16 -0.12 -8.74 4.21
C THR A 16 0.06 -8.42 5.70
N SER A 17 -0.32 -7.22 6.10
CA SER A 17 -0.37 -6.74 7.47
C SER A 17 -1.51 -7.38 8.27
N ASP A 18 -1.52 -7.22 9.60
CA ASP A 18 -2.55 -7.75 10.49
C ASP A 18 -2.94 -6.69 11.54
N PRO A 19 -4.10 -6.05 11.39
CA PRO A 19 -4.55 -5.00 12.32
C PRO A 19 -4.80 -5.51 13.74
N ASN A 20 -4.84 -6.82 13.97
CA ASN A 20 -5.12 -7.41 15.26
C ASN A 20 -3.88 -7.97 15.97
N SER A 21 -2.69 -7.87 15.37
CA SER A 21 -1.47 -8.47 15.91
C SER A 21 -1.00 -7.81 17.22
N GLY A 22 -1.18 -6.51 17.34
CA GLY A 22 -0.66 -5.72 18.47
C GLY A 22 0.87 -5.62 18.51
N THR A 23 1.54 -5.92 17.40
CA THR A 23 3.00 -5.82 17.23
C THR A 23 3.35 -4.89 16.07
N HIS A 24 4.61 -4.43 16.02
CA HIS A 24 5.16 -3.67 14.90
C HIS A 24 6.54 -4.24 14.50
N PRO A 25 6.74 -4.71 13.25
CA PRO A 25 5.71 -4.82 12.24
C PRO A 25 4.59 -5.78 12.67
N SER A 26 3.41 -5.58 12.13
CA SER A 26 2.23 -6.39 12.46
C SER A 26 2.41 -7.85 12.04
N THR A 27 3.21 -8.11 11.02
CA THR A 27 3.56 -9.46 10.57
C THR A 27 5.04 -9.57 10.21
N MET A 28 5.70 -10.63 10.68
CA MET A 28 7.12 -10.88 10.40
C MET A 28 7.43 -11.21 8.93
N ARG A 29 6.40 -11.58 8.14
CA ARG A 29 6.54 -11.88 6.71
C ARG A 29 6.95 -10.66 5.88
N GLN A 30 6.70 -9.46 6.35
CA GLN A 30 7.11 -8.22 5.70
C GLN A 30 8.64 -8.10 5.59
N PHE A 31 9.38 -8.68 6.54
CA PHE A 31 10.84 -8.75 6.46
C PHE A 31 11.36 -9.52 5.24
N ASP A 32 10.57 -10.40 4.63
CA ASP A 32 11.04 -11.17 3.48
C ASP A 32 11.22 -10.24 2.26
N LEU A 33 10.28 -9.34 2.03
CA LEU A 33 10.44 -8.31 1.00
C LEU A 33 11.49 -7.28 1.40
N ALA A 34 11.49 -6.82 2.66
CA ALA A 34 12.47 -5.86 3.16
C ALA A 34 13.92 -6.31 2.91
N ARG A 35 14.23 -7.56 3.24
CA ARG A 35 15.57 -8.14 3.01
C ARG A 35 15.92 -8.23 1.53
N GLN A 36 14.96 -8.62 0.68
CA GLN A 36 15.16 -8.65 -0.77
C GLN A 36 15.49 -7.24 -1.29
N LEU A 37 14.75 -6.22 -0.87
CA LEU A 37 14.98 -4.84 -1.28
C LEU A 37 16.33 -4.30 -0.82
N VAL A 38 16.76 -4.63 0.41
CA VAL A 38 18.10 -4.28 0.90
C VAL A 38 19.20 -4.87 0.02
N GLU A 39 19.08 -6.12 -0.39
CA GLU A 39 20.08 -6.74 -1.28
C GLU A 39 20.07 -6.11 -2.69
N GLU A 40 18.89 -5.78 -3.23
CA GLU A 40 18.81 -5.08 -4.51
C GLU A 40 19.38 -3.65 -4.43
N LEU A 41 19.09 -2.90 -3.35
CA LEU A 41 19.67 -1.57 -3.13
C LEU A 41 21.19 -1.61 -3.04
N LYS A 42 21.75 -2.58 -2.32
CA LYS A 42 23.20 -2.79 -2.26
C LYS A 42 23.79 -3.14 -3.62
N ALA A 43 23.11 -3.96 -4.40
CA ALA A 43 23.53 -4.30 -5.76
C ALA A 43 23.52 -3.08 -6.70
N LEU A 44 22.62 -2.11 -6.44
CA LEU A 44 22.60 -0.81 -7.10
C LEU A 44 23.64 0.18 -6.51
N GLY A 45 24.50 -0.23 -5.57
CA GLY A 45 25.55 0.60 -5.01
C GLY A 45 25.19 1.46 -3.80
N LEU A 46 23.97 1.36 -3.27
CA LEU A 46 23.55 2.01 -2.03
C LEU A 46 24.04 1.15 -0.84
N THR A 47 25.31 1.27 -0.49
CA THR A 47 26.00 0.36 0.44
C THR A 47 25.55 0.50 1.89
N ASP A 48 24.89 1.58 2.25
CA ASP A 48 24.28 1.84 3.56
C ASP A 48 22.91 1.20 3.73
N ALA A 49 22.35 0.61 2.65
CA ALA A 49 21.04 -0.01 2.69
C ALA A 49 20.91 -1.06 3.80
N HIS A 50 19.92 -0.92 4.63
CA HIS A 50 19.62 -1.82 5.74
C HIS A 50 18.12 -1.85 6.06
N VAL A 51 17.71 -2.86 6.79
CA VAL A 51 16.40 -2.95 7.43
C VAL A 51 16.61 -2.90 8.94
N ASP A 52 15.80 -2.09 9.63
CA ASP A 52 15.87 -1.99 11.09
C ASP A 52 15.03 -3.08 11.78
N GLU A 53 15.01 -3.06 13.13
CA GLU A 53 14.24 -4.00 13.94
C GLU A 53 12.73 -3.87 13.80
N HIS A 54 12.24 -2.75 13.27
CA HIS A 54 10.83 -2.44 13.04
C HIS A 54 10.40 -2.66 11.59
N CYS A 55 11.29 -3.26 10.77
CA CYS A 55 11.03 -3.55 9.36
C CYS A 55 11.04 -2.34 8.42
N TYR A 56 11.55 -1.18 8.84
CA TYR A 56 11.79 -0.08 7.90
C TYR A 56 13.07 -0.31 7.13
N VAL A 57 13.03 -0.10 5.82
CA VAL A 57 14.21 -0.12 4.95
C VAL A 57 14.66 1.29 4.71
N TYR A 58 15.95 1.55 4.92
CA TYR A 58 16.59 2.84 4.63
C TYR A 58 17.77 2.65 3.70
N ALA A 59 17.96 3.58 2.77
CA ALA A 59 19.14 3.65 1.92
C ALA A 59 19.38 5.06 1.41
N THR A 60 20.63 5.35 1.04
CA THR A 60 21.02 6.64 0.49
C THR A 60 21.75 6.48 -0.84
N LEU A 61 21.28 7.18 -1.87
CA LEU A 61 22.06 7.44 -3.08
C LEU A 61 22.72 8.81 -2.92
N LEU A 62 24.07 8.83 -2.85
CA LEU A 62 24.85 10.06 -2.66
C LEU A 62 24.68 10.99 -3.87
N ALA A 63 24.78 12.30 -3.63
CA ALA A 63 24.75 13.30 -4.69
C ALA A 63 25.86 13.05 -5.73
N THR A 64 25.56 13.33 -6.98
CA THR A 64 26.58 13.35 -8.03
C THR A 64 27.52 14.56 -7.86
N PRO A 65 28.76 14.48 -8.35
CA PRO A 65 29.72 15.61 -8.26
C PRO A 65 29.13 16.93 -8.77
N GLY A 66 29.19 17.96 -7.93
CA GLY A 66 28.63 19.28 -8.19
C GLY A 66 27.14 19.46 -7.82
N GLN A 67 26.49 18.46 -7.21
CA GLN A 67 25.10 18.52 -6.74
C GLN A 67 25.01 18.34 -5.22
N GLU A 68 26.10 18.43 -4.49
CA GLU A 68 26.18 18.16 -3.04
C GLU A 68 25.39 19.19 -2.21
N GLU A 69 25.23 20.40 -2.72
CA GLU A 69 24.47 21.49 -2.06
C GLU A 69 22.96 21.40 -2.31
N ALA A 70 22.50 20.50 -3.18
CA ALA A 70 21.08 20.28 -3.41
C ALA A 70 20.43 19.70 -2.15
N LYS A 71 19.22 20.18 -1.83
CA LYS A 71 18.46 19.64 -0.68
C LYS A 71 18.20 18.16 -0.87
N PRO A 72 18.44 17.32 0.16
CA PRO A 72 18.14 15.89 0.09
C PRO A 72 16.65 15.65 -0.17
N LEU A 73 16.35 14.81 -1.14
CA LEU A 73 15.00 14.44 -1.53
C LEU A 73 14.72 12.98 -1.14
N GLY A 74 13.59 12.74 -0.48
CA GLY A 74 13.13 11.41 -0.09
C GLY A 74 12.14 10.81 -1.07
N PHE A 75 12.17 9.48 -1.18
CA PHE A 75 11.13 8.68 -1.82
C PHE A 75 10.73 7.54 -0.88
N ILE A 76 9.43 7.38 -0.68
CA ILE A 76 8.84 6.43 0.25
C ILE A 76 7.78 5.62 -0.49
N ALA A 77 7.70 4.32 -0.16
CA ALA A 77 6.64 3.41 -0.58
C ALA A 77 6.43 2.35 0.50
N HIS A 78 5.24 1.73 0.57
CA HIS A 78 5.01 0.70 1.58
C HIS A 78 5.14 -0.72 1.04
N MET A 79 5.51 -1.65 1.91
CA MET A 79 5.79 -3.04 1.56
C MET A 79 4.63 -3.98 1.82
N ASP A 80 3.77 -3.65 2.78
CA ASP A 80 2.64 -4.48 3.14
C ASP A 80 1.51 -4.39 2.13
N THR A 81 0.54 -5.25 2.27
CA THR A 81 -0.70 -5.26 1.50
C THR A 81 -1.87 -5.38 2.45
N ALA A 82 -3.03 -4.85 2.04
CA ALA A 82 -4.28 -4.92 2.80
C ALA A 82 -4.70 -6.37 3.11
N ASP A 83 -5.47 -6.55 4.18
CA ASP A 83 -6.00 -7.84 4.64
C ASP A 83 -7.41 -8.14 4.11
N ASP A 84 -7.97 -7.26 3.27
CA ASP A 84 -9.31 -7.45 2.67
C ASP A 84 -9.43 -8.71 1.80
N ALA A 85 -8.32 -9.13 1.20
CA ALA A 85 -8.21 -10.37 0.46
C ALA A 85 -6.83 -10.99 0.64
N SER A 86 -6.71 -12.29 0.36
CA SER A 86 -5.42 -12.98 0.47
C SER A 86 -4.34 -12.32 -0.40
N GLY A 87 -3.19 -12.07 0.18
CA GLY A 87 -1.95 -11.68 -0.51
C GLY A 87 -0.95 -12.84 -0.66
N GLU A 88 -1.37 -14.08 -0.37
CA GLU A 88 -0.54 -15.28 -0.42
C GLU A 88 -0.68 -15.99 -1.78
N HIS A 89 0.45 -16.40 -2.36
CA HIS A 89 0.50 -17.09 -3.66
C HIS A 89 -0.06 -16.29 -4.83
N VAL A 90 0.22 -14.99 -4.85
CA VAL A 90 -0.21 -14.10 -5.95
C VAL A 90 0.29 -14.63 -7.29
N ASN A 91 -0.66 -14.78 -8.22
CA ASN A 91 -0.41 -15.27 -9.58
C ASN A 91 -0.79 -14.17 -10.59
N PRO A 92 0.14 -13.26 -10.93
CA PRO A 92 -0.17 -12.14 -11.81
C PRO A 92 -0.42 -12.59 -13.25
N GLN A 93 -1.44 -11.98 -13.86
CA GLN A 93 -1.83 -12.19 -15.26
C GLN A 93 -1.46 -10.95 -16.07
N ILE A 94 -0.85 -11.14 -17.24
CA ILE A 94 -0.43 -10.05 -18.11
C ILE A 94 -1.32 -10.05 -19.36
N HIS A 95 -1.99 -8.94 -19.61
CA HIS A 95 -2.86 -8.71 -20.76
C HIS A 95 -2.22 -7.65 -21.67
N PRO A 96 -1.33 -8.05 -22.62
CA PRO A 96 -0.66 -7.10 -23.49
C PRO A 96 -1.65 -6.51 -24.49
N ASN A 97 -1.47 -5.23 -24.81
CA ASN A 97 -2.32 -4.50 -25.74
C ASN A 97 -3.83 -4.68 -25.42
N TYR A 98 -4.18 -4.42 -24.15
CA TYR A 98 -5.54 -4.59 -23.65
C TYR A 98 -6.56 -3.88 -24.56
N ASP A 99 -7.64 -4.55 -24.89
CA ASP A 99 -8.62 -4.06 -25.88
C ASP A 99 -9.68 -3.11 -25.29
N GLY A 100 -9.71 -2.95 -23.97
CA GLY A 100 -10.69 -2.12 -23.26
C GLY A 100 -12.00 -2.86 -22.93
N GLY A 101 -12.07 -4.17 -23.16
CA GLY A 101 -13.23 -5.01 -22.86
C GLY A 101 -13.17 -5.71 -21.50
N PRO A 102 -14.18 -6.52 -21.16
CA PRO A 102 -14.19 -7.29 -19.92
C PRO A 102 -13.04 -8.29 -19.82
N VAL A 103 -12.42 -8.40 -18.63
CA VAL A 103 -11.36 -9.40 -18.36
C VAL A 103 -11.88 -10.43 -17.38
N THR A 104 -11.91 -11.69 -17.78
CA THR A 104 -12.26 -12.80 -16.88
C THR A 104 -11.05 -13.29 -16.13
N LEU A 105 -11.11 -13.31 -14.80
CA LEU A 105 -10.05 -13.77 -13.92
C LEU A 105 -10.07 -15.31 -13.84
N PRO A 106 -8.97 -16.01 -14.18
CA PRO A 106 -9.02 -17.44 -14.49
C PRO A 106 -9.29 -18.34 -13.27
N ALA A 107 -8.93 -17.93 -12.06
CA ALA A 107 -9.08 -18.77 -10.87
C ALA A 107 -10.53 -18.80 -10.35
N THR A 108 -11.28 -17.71 -10.50
CA THR A 108 -12.62 -17.57 -9.89
C THR A 108 -13.73 -17.42 -10.94
N GLY A 109 -13.39 -17.02 -12.16
CA GLY A 109 -14.37 -16.63 -13.16
C GLY A 109 -14.96 -15.24 -12.93
N ALA A 110 -14.47 -14.49 -11.94
CA ALA A 110 -14.86 -13.10 -11.73
C ALA A 110 -14.50 -12.25 -12.95
N VAL A 111 -15.28 -11.23 -13.22
CA VAL A 111 -15.11 -10.38 -14.40
C VAL A 111 -14.80 -8.95 -13.96
N LEU A 112 -13.67 -8.41 -14.42
CA LEU A 112 -13.39 -6.97 -14.38
C LEU A 112 -14.09 -6.34 -15.59
N ASP A 113 -15.26 -5.74 -15.33
CA ASP A 113 -16.11 -5.16 -16.37
C ASP A 113 -15.89 -3.64 -16.42
N PRO A 114 -15.56 -3.07 -17.60
CA PRO A 114 -15.44 -1.63 -17.80
C PRO A 114 -16.70 -0.81 -17.49
N GLU A 115 -17.88 -1.42 -17.44
CA GLU A 115 -19.09 -0.72 -16.99
C GLU A 115 -19.11 -0.55 -15.45
N THR A 116 -18.49 -1.48 -14.72
CA THR A 116 -18.31 -1.39 -13.26
C THR A 116 -17.07 -0.60 -12.89
N PHE A 117 -15.99 -0.75 -13.69
CA PHE A 117 -14.69 -0.11 -13.50
C PHE A 117 -14.33 0.76 -14.71
N PRO A 118 -14.87 1.98 -14.81
CA PRO A 118 -14.75 2.80 -16.02
C PRO A 118 -13.32 3.15 -16.44
N PHE A 119 -12.38 3.23 -15.50
CA PHE A 119 -10.97 3.50 -15.78
C PHE A 119 -10.33 2.46 -16.71
N LEU A 120 -10.85 1.23 -16.75
CA LEU A 120 -10.38 0.19 -17.66
C LEU A 120 -10.52 0.59 -19.14
N LYS A 121 -11.50 1.44 -19.48
CA LYS A 121 -11.67 1.94 -20.86
C LYS A 121 -10.48 2.81 -21.30
N GLU A 122 -9.86 3.50 -20.33
CA GLU A 122 -8.71 4.38 -20.56
C GLU A 122 -7.40 3.60 -20.72
N MET A 123 -7.37 2.35 -20.22
CA MET A 123 -6.21 1.45 -20.34
C MET A 123 -6.10 0.76 -21.71
N LYS A 124 -7.03 1.02 -22.64
CA LYS A 124 -7.00 0.43 -23.97
C LYS A 124 -5.69 0.69 -24.71
N GLY A 125 -5.10 -0.38 -25.24
CA GLY A 125 -3.82 -0.34 -25.95
C GLY A 125 -2.60 -0.42 -25.04
N GLN A 126 -2.80 -0.37 -23.71
CA GLN A 126 -1.73 -0.56 -22.72
C GLN A 126 -1.60 -2.05 -22.34
N THR A 127 -0.58 -2.37 -21.55
CA THR A 127 -0.49 -3.68 -20.91
C THR A 127 -1.14 -3.61 -19.55
N LEU A 128 -2.24 -4.35 -19.37
CA LEU A 128 -2.91 -4.48 -18.08
C LEU A 128 -2.33 -5.69 -17.33
N ILE A 129 -2.09 -5.52 -16.03
CA ILE A 129 -1.67 -6.60 -15.13
C ILE A 129 -2.74 -6.77 -14.06
N THR A 130 -3.22 -8.00 -13.87
CA THR A 130 -4.22 -8.35 -12.86
C THR A 130 -3.73 -9.52 -12.00
N ALA A 131 -4.35 -9.76 -10.85
CA ALA A 131 -4.30 -11.08 -10.21
C ALA A 131 -5.14 -12.08 -11.00
N ASP A 132 -5.09 -13.36 -10.62
CA ASP A 132 -5.93 -14.41 -11.21
C ASP A 132 -7.36 -14.48 -10.64
N GLY A 133 -7.65 -13.65 -9.64
CA GLY A 133 -8.93 -13.57 -8.94
C GLY A 133 -8.98 -14.35 -7.63
N SER A 134 -7.98 -15.15 -7.30
CA SER A 134 -7.89 -15.84 -6.00
C SER A 134 -7.27 -14.98 -4.89
N THR A 135 -6.53 -13.94 -5.29
CA THR A 135 -5.82 -13.03 -4.38
C THR A 135 -6.00 -11.58 -4.85
N LEU A 136 -5.62 -10.61 -3.99
CA LEU A 136 -5.29 -9.27 -4.48
C LEU A 136 -4.00 -9.35 -5.32
N LEU A 137 -3.72 -8.31 -6.14
CA LEU A 137 -2.47 -8.22 -6.88
C LEU A 137 -1.33 -7.71 -5.98
N GLY A 138 -1.59 -6.76 -5.10
CA GLY A 138 -0.60 -6.08 -4.27
C GLY A 138 0.22 -5.06 -5.05
N ALA A 139 -0.37 -4.43 -6.06
CA ALA A 139 0.26 -3.30 -6.76
C ALA A 139 0.39 -2.09 -5.84
N ASP A 140 -0.56 -1.89 -4.98
CA ASP A 140 -0.56 -1.03 -3.83
C ASP A 140 0.21 -1.72 -2.69
N ASP A 141 1.42 -1.25 -2.29
CA ASP A 141 2.20 -0.22 -3.01
C ASP A 141 3.54 -0.79 -3.53
N LYS A 142 3.57 -2.08 -3.90
CA LYS A 142 4.75 -2.69 -4.53
C LYS A 142 5.05 -2.09 -5.91
N ALA A 143 4.09 -1.37 -6.52
CA ALA A 143 4.34 -0.62 -7.74
C ALA A 143 5.24 0.59 -7.46
N GLY A 144 4.94 1.37 -6.44
CA GLY A 144 5.80 2.48 -6.03
C GLY A 144 7.21 2.02 -5.66
N ILE A 145 7.34 0.89 -4.95
CA ILE A 145 8.66 0.27 -4.71
C ILE A 145 9.37 -0.03 -6.05
N ALA A 146 8.67 -0.65 -7.00
CA ALA A 146 9.26 -1.02 -8.30
C ALA A 146 9.66 0.21 -9.12
N GLU A 147 8.91 1.29 -9.03
CA GLU A 147 9.20 2.56 -9.68
C GLU A 147 10.43 3.24 -9.07
N ILE A 148 10.51 3.34 -7.73
CA ILE A 148 11.66 3.88 -7.01
C ILE A 148 12.93 3.11 -7.37
N MET A 149 12.89 1.78 -7.30
CA MET A 149 14.04 0.92 -7.62
C MET A 149 14.48 1.06 -9.09
N THR A 150 13.52 1.22 -10.00
CA THR A 150 13.81 1.43 -11.43
C THR A 150 14.36 2.83 -11.70
N MET A 151 13.86 3.84 -11.00
CA MET A 151 14.39 5.20 -11.05
C MET A 151 15.87 5.23 -10.62
N LEU A 152 16.20 4.58 -9.49
CA LEU A 152 17.58 4.50 -8.99
C LEU A 152 18.53 3.82 -10.00
N GLU A 153 18.11 2.69 -10.60
CA GLU A 153 18.88 2.01 -11.64
C GLU A 153 19.14 2.94 -12.84
N ARG A 154 18.09 3.61 -13.33
CA ARG A 154 18.19 4.48 -14.49
C ARG A 154 19.04 5.72 -14.24
N LEU A 155 18.92 6.38 -13.08
CA LEU A 155 19.73 7.54 -12.72
C LEU A 155 21.22 7.22 -12.81
N GLN A 156 21.62 6.01 -12.38
CA GLN A 156 23.00 5.58 -12.38
C GLN A 156 23.47 5.13 -13.77
N GLU A 157 22.67 4.35 -14.50
CA GLU A 157 22.99 3.89 -15.85
C GLU A 157 23.09 5.05 -16.84
N GLU A 158 22.14 5.98 -16.80
CA GLU A 158 22.06 7.15 -17.68
C GLU A 158 22.94 8.31 -17.18
N LYS A 159 23.54 8.18 -15.98
CA LYS A 159 24.43 9.18 -15.35
C LYS A 159 23.79 10.56 -15.23
N HIS A 160 22.50 10.60 -14.87
CA HIS A 160 21.83 11.86 -14.64
C HIS A 160 22.35 12.55 -13.38
N PRO A 161 22.65 13.86 -13.43
CA PRO A 161 23.01 14.63 -12.25
C PRO A 161 21.83 14.66 -11.25
N HIS A 162 22.12 14.39 -9.98
CA HIS A 162 21.13 14.43 -8.91
C HIS A 162 21.75 14.81 -7.56
N GLY A 163 20.98 15.45 -6.69
CA GLY A 163 21.31 15.63 -5.28
C GLY A 163 21.25 14.32 -4.51
N LYS A 164 21.47 14.38 -3.20
CA LYS A 164 21.28 13.23 -2.30
C LYS A 164 19.83 12.74 -2.36
N LEU A 165 19.63 11.45 -2.61
CA LEU A 165 18.33 10.78 -2.52
C LEU A 165 18.27 9.87 -1.31
N CYS A 166 17.20 10.00 -0.52
CA CYS A 166 16.92 9.16 0.65
C CYS A 166 15.78 8.23 0.30
N ILE A 167 15.96 6.94 0.51
CA ILE A 167 14.97 5.91 0.19
C ILE A 167 14.45 5.30 1.48
N GLY A 168 13.13 5.23 1.61
CA GLY A 168 12.44 4.61 2.73
C GLY A 168 11.37 3.64 2.24
N PHE A 169 11.39 2.38 2.72
CA PHE A 169 10.25 1.49 2.54
C PHE A 169 9.67 1.12 3.91
N THR A 170 8.35 1.27 4.02
CA THR A 170 7.65 1.16 5.31
C THR A 170 6.85 -0.13 5.42
N PRO A 171 6.71 -0.71 6.61
CA PRO A 171 5.72 -1.72 6.92
C PRO A 171 4.39 -1.07 7.31
N ASP A 172 3.31 -1.87 7.41
CA ASP A 172 2.07 -1.58 8.14
C ASP A 172 1.32 -0.30 7.74
N GLU A 173 1.48 0.17 6.51
CA GLU A 173 0.76 1.35 6.00
C GLU A 173 -0.74 1.07 5.96
N GLU A 174 -1.15 -0.06 5.44
CA GLU A 174 -2.54 -0.49 5.23
C GLU A 174 -3.38 -0.61 6.51
N ILE A 175 -2.71 -0.64 7.66
CA ILE A 175 -3.36 -0.60 8.97
C ILE A 175 -3.15 0.74 9.70
N GLY A 176 -2.61 1.76 9.00
CA GLY A 176 -2.40 3.11 9.52
C GLY A 176 -1.19 3.27 10.44
N GLU A 177 -0.27 2.31 10.46
CA GLU A 177 0.91 2.31 11.34
C GLU A 177 2.22 2.58 10.59
N GLY A 178 2.17 2.81 9.28
CA GLY A 178 3.37 2.96 8.43
C GLY A 178 4.33 4.05 8.87
N ALA A 179 3.86 5.12 9.49
CA ALA A 179 4.71 6.22 9.99
C ALA A 179 5.08 6.11 11.48
N SER A 180 4.51 5.16 12.23
CA SER A 180 4.51 5.16 13.70
C SER A 180 5.92 5.10 14.31
N LEU A 181 6.84 4.35 13.70
CA LEU A 181 8.21 4.21 14.16
C LEU A 181 9.26 4.61 13.09
N PHE A 182 8.82 5.31 12.05
CA PHE A 182 9.73 5.77 10.99
C PHE A 182 10.72 6.79 11.55
N ASP A 183 12.02 6.52 11.42
CA ASP A 183 13.08 7.43 11.89
C ASP A 183 13.31 8.57 10.88
N VAL A 184 12.55 9.64 11.03
CA VAL A 184 12.62 10.83 10.16
C VAL A 184 14.01 11.49 10.22
N GLU A 185 14.66 11.48 11.40
CA GLU A 185 15.98 12.10 11.56
C GLU A 185 17.05 11.29 10.82
N HIS A 186 17.03 9.97 10.98
CA HIS A 186 17.92 9.06 10.26
C HIS A 186 17.69 9.12 8.74
N PHE A 187 16.43 9.14 8.31
CA PHE A 187 16.06 9.25 6.89
C PHE A 187 16.67 10.50 6.24
N GLY A 188 16.70 11.64 6.94
CA GLY A 188 17.49 12.80 6.63
C GLY A 188 17.14 13.50 5.32
N ALA A 189 15.93 13.36 4.79
CA ALA A 189 15.42 14.10 3.65
C ALA A 189 14.91 15.48 4.08
N ALA A 190 15.09 16.51 3.26
CA ALA A 190 14.50 17.82 3.50
C ALA A 190 13.00 17.85 3.20
N TYR A 191 12.56 17.04 2.27
CA TYR A 191 11.17 16.73 1.92
C TYR A 191 11.13 15.40 1.18
N ALA A 192 9.98 14.74 1.17
CA ALA A 192 9.83 13.44 0.53
C ALA A 192 8.53 13.36 -0.27
N TYR A 193 8.52 12.48 -1.25
CA TYR A 193 7.34 12.01 -1.93
C TYR A 193 7.04 10.57 -1.51
N THR A 194 5.82 10.31 -1.09
CA THR A 194 5.28 8.95 -1.03
C THR A 194 4.81 8.60 -2.44
N VAL A 195 5.32 7.49 -2.99
CA VAL A 195 5.00 7.04 -4.35
C VAL A 195 3.88 6.01 -4.25
N ASP A 196 2.70 6.50 -3.91
CA ASP A 196 1.50 5.73 -3.56
C ASP A 196 0.27 6.52 -4.02
N GLY A 197 0.25 6.85 -5.30
CA GLY A 197 -0.77 7.69 -5.92
C GLY A 197 -1.69 6.92 -6.87
N ASP A 198 -2.84 7.52 -7.20
CA ASP A 198 -3.84 6.95 -8.10
C ASP A 198 -3.48 7.19 -9.57
N ASP A 199 -3.52 8.44 -10.01
CA ASP A 199 -3.41 8.81 -11.42
C ASP A 199 -1.99 9.24 -11.82
N VAL A 200 -1.56 8.84 -13.01
CA VAL A 200 -0.26 9.23 -13.56
C VAL A 200 -0.18 10.75 -13.75
N GLY A 201 0.82 11.36 -13.09
CA GLY A 201 1.07 12.80 -13.18
C GLY A 201 0.34 13.63 -12.13
N GLU A 202 -0.39 13.01 -11.23
CA GLU A 202 -0.97 13.67 -10.07
C GLU A 202 0.07 13.83 -8.94
N ILE A 203 0.02 14.96 -8.25
CA ILE A 203 0.77 15.21 -7.02
C ILE A 203 -0.19 15.81 -6.00
N SER A 204 -0.47 15.05 -4.95
CA SER A 204 -1.25 15.51 -3.80
C SER A 204 -0.32 16.13 -2.75
N TYR A 205 -0.62 17.36 -2.31
CA TYR A 205 0.17 18.09 -1.31
C TYR A 205 -0.68 18.62 -0.15
N GLU A 206 -1.96 18.27 -0.14
CA GLU A 206 -2.90 18.58 0.93
C GLU A 206 -3.27 17.32 1.70
N ASN A 207 -3.55 17.47 2.98
CA ASN A 207 -4.09 16.40 3.82
C ASN A 207 -5.44 16.80 4.40
N PHE A 208 -6.13 15.86 5.02
CA PHE A 208 -7.40 16.07 5.69
C PHE A 208 -7.38 15.48 7.09
N ASN A 209 -8.26 15.99 7.95
CA ASN A 209 -8.45 15.41 9.27
C ASN A 209 -9.45 14.26 9.18
N ALA A 210 -9.08 13.10 9.70
CA ALA A 210 -9.94 11.95 9.80
C ALA A 210 -10.01 11.43 11.22
N ALA A 211 -11.12 10.78 11.57
CA ALA A 211 -11.26 10.06 12.83
C ALA A 211 -12.15 8.84 12.58
N SER A 212 -11.82 7.73 13.21
CA SER A 212 -12.66 6.54 13.27
C SER A 212 -13.14 6.31 14.70
N ALA A 213 -14.31 5.70 14.83
CA ALA A 213 -14.83 5.32 16.13
C ALA A 213 -15.50 3.94 16.06
N VAL A 214 -15.16 3.08 17.00
CA VAL A 214 -15.84 1.79 17.20
C VAL A 214 -16.85 1.92 18.33
N VAL A 215 -18.13 1.69 18.03
CA VAL A 215 -19.22 1.74 19.02
C VAL A 215 -19.69 0.33 19.30
N THR A 216 -19.44 -0.18 20.51
CA THR A 216 -19.88 -1.49 20.95
C THR A 216 -21.14 -1.37 21.78
N VAL A 217 -22.22 -2.02 21.36
CA VAL A 217 -23.50 -2.02 22.09
C VAL A 217 -23.69 -3.35 22.80
N HIS A 218 -23.75 -3.30 24.14
CA HIS A 218 -23.97 -4.48 24.97
C HIS A 218 -25.46 -4.67 25.27
N GLY A 219 -26.03 -5.74 24.75
CA GLY A 219 -27.39 -6.17 25.05
C GLY A 219 -27.48 -7.06 26.30
N PHE A 220 -28.68 -7.40 26.67
CA PHE A 220 -28.97 -8.40 27.70
C PHE A 220 -30.06 -9.34 27.21
N SER A 221 -29.69 -10.60 26.99
CA SER A 221 -30.59 -11.62 26.49
C SER A 221 -31.20 -12.41 27.65
N VAL A 222 -32.48 -12.70 27.54
CA VAL A 222 -33.24 -13.56 28.51
C VAL A 222 -34.15 -14.49 27.74
N HIS A 223 -34.67 -15.52 28.45
CA HIS A 223 -35.66 -16.43 27.86
C HIS A 223 -36.89 -15.67 27.33
N PRO A 224 -37.40 -15.95 26.14
CA PRO A 224 -38.50 -15.20 25.50
C PRO A 224 -39.73 -15.01 26.42
N GLY A 225 -40.09 -16.02 27.21
CA GLY A 225 -41.20 -15.96 28.15
C GLY A 225 -41.02 -14.95 29.30
N SER A 226 -39.78 -14.48 29.53
CA SER A 226 -39.42 -13.50 30.58
C SER A 226 -38.84 -12.21 30.02
N ALA A 227 -38.90 -12.01 28.70
CA ALA A 227 -38.22 -10.94 28.01
C ALA A 227 -38.85 -9.56 28.24
N LYS A 228 -40.14 -9.48 28.53
CA LYS A 228 -40.87 -8.22 28.71
C LYS A 228 -40.23 -7.39 29.82
N ASN A 229 -39.76 -6.19 29.49
CA ASN A 229 -39.11 -5.25 30.40
C ASN A 229 -37.78 -5.72 31.02
N ALA A 230 -37.25 -6.88 30.57
CA ALA A 230 -36.00 -7.44 31.07
C ALA A 230 -34.93 -7.47 29.96
N MET A 231 -35.30 -7.91 28.75
CA MET A 231 -34.36 -8.00 27.62
C MET A 231 -33.96 -6.59 27.12
N ARG A 232 -32.69 -6.43 26.81
CA ARG A 232 -32.14 -5.28 26.08
C ARG A 232 -31.61 -5.75 24.74
N ASN A 233 -32.32 -5.38 23.68
CA ASN A 233 -31.91 -5.74 22.31
C ASN A 233 -30.85 -4.76 21.85
N ALA A 234 -29.59 -5.22 21.75
CA ALA A 234 -28.46 -4.44 21.28
C ALA A 234 -28.66 -3.89 19.86
N GLN A 235 -29.32 -4.67 19.01
CA GLN A 235 -29.58 -4.28 17.63
C GLN A 235 -30.50 -3.05 17.55
N ASN A 236 -31.59 -3.03 18.36
CA ASN A 236 -32.47 -1.88 18.40
C ASN A 236 -31.74 -0.62 18.92
N ILE A 237 -30.91 -0.79 19.96
CA ILE A 237 -30.11 0.33 20.49
C ILE A 237 -29.12 0.83 19.44
N ALA A 238 -28.48 -0.05 18.70
CA ALA A 238 -27.56 0.33 17.62
C ALA A 238 -28.28 1.10 16.48
N ILE A 239 -29.50 0.71 16.15
CA ILE A 239 -30.34 1.42 15.15
C ILE A 239 -30.72 2.81 15.68
N GLU A 240 -31.18 2.92 16.94
CA GLU A 240 -31.49 4.22 17.56
C GLU A 240 -30.27 5.13 17.61
N PHE A 241 -29.10 4.60 17.96
CA PHE A 241 -27.83 5.33 17.92
C PHE A 241 -27.53 5.83 16.52
N HIS A 242 -27.61 4.96 15.51
CA HIS A 242 -27.39 5.33 14.10
C HIS A 242 -28.33 6.45 13.63
N GLN A 243 -29.60 6.38 14.01
CA GLN A 243 -30.61 7.39 13.65
C GLN A 243 -30.38 8.75 14.37
N ALA A 244 -29.72 8.72 15.51
CA ALA A 244 -29.37 9.95 16.26
C ALA A 244 -28.14 10.67 15.74
N LEU A 245 -27.35 10.03 14.86
CA LEU A 245 -26.20 10.67 14.24
C LEU A 245 -26.63 11.79 13.28
N PRO A 246 -25.84 12.86 13.12
CA PRO A 246 -26.10 13.88 12.12
C PRO A 246 -26.22 13.27 10.72
N ALA A 247 -27.03 13.91 9.86
CA ALA A 247 -27.13 13.49 8.46
C ALA A 247 -25.75 13.55 7.79
N PHE A 248 -25.30 12.42 7.28
CA PHE A 248 -24.01 12.32 6.60
C PHE A 248 -24.04 13.07 5.26
N SER A 249 -22.90 13.69 4.94
CA SER A 249 -22.63 14.20 3.62
C SER A 249 -22.63 13.03 2.60
N PRO A 250 -23.07 13.25 1.34
CA PRO A 250 -23.00 12.23 0.30
C PRO A 250 -21.59 11.62 0.06
N SER A 251 -20.55 12.35 0.40
CA SER A 251 -19.15 11.89 0.34
C SER A 251 -18.76 10.86 1.40
N LEU A 252 -19.67 10.56 2.34
CA LEU A 252 -19.44 9.59 3.42
C LEU A 252 -20.29 8.32 3.27
N ARG A 253 -20.66 7.95 2.04
CA ARG A 253 -21.46 6.75 1.74
C ARG A 253 -20.64 5.70 1.08
#